data_b5370b82a2a15654c192f864b44ba96d
#
_entry.id   b5370b82a2a15654c192f864b44ba96d
#
_cell.length_a   1.000
_cell.length_b   1.000
_cell.length_c   1.000
_cell.angle_alpha   90.00
_cell.angle_beta   90.00
_cell.angle_gamma   90.00
#
_symmetry.space_group_name_H-M   'P 1'
#
loop_
_entity.id
_entity.type
_entity.pdbx_description
1 polymer ?
#
loop_
_entity_poly.entity_id
_entity_poly.type
_entity_poly.pdbx_seq_one_letter_code
_entity_poly.pdbx_strand_id
1 'polypeptide(L)'
;MVPFLSAIRRLFGGEPSKSTYKTAEVYKNLRKQILELKPEQLGASATEAVLAVVMETGFPEAVATLVAIIDGSASLYFSNGGGIIGAGESPEPNAAARRVVAKAAEFRAACTLTNEFPLPQNGHTQFFIITPNGVFASEAKEDDLGNGRHRMSPLFHMAHELITQMRLTEDKKKA
;
A
#
# COMPACT_ATOMS: atom_id res chain seq x y z
N MET A 1 -8.32 26.04 25.79
CA MET A 1 -8.87 26.30 24.45
C MET A 1 -9.04 24.95 23.74
N VAL A 2 -10.22 24.36 23.77
CA VAL A 2 -10.51 23.06 23.17
C VAL A 2 -10.78 23.27 21.69
N PRO A 3 -10.15 22.52 20.79
CA PRO A 3 -10.17 22.83 19.38
C PRO A 3 -11.54 22.58 18.76
N PHE A 4 -12.03 23.56 18.07
CA PHE A 4 -13.22 23.57 17.23
C PHE A 4 -13.28 22.41 16.22
N LEU A 5 -12.12 21.83 15.88
CA LEU A 5 -11.97 20.66 14.99
C LEU A 5 -12.54 19.36 15.58
N SER A 6 -12.60 19.21 16.92
CA SER A 6 -13.16 17.98 17.53
C SER A 6 -14.69 17.94 17.49
N ALA A 7 -15.34 19.11 17.39
CA ALA A 7 -16.79 19.22 17.33
C ALA A 7 -17.33 18.92 15.92
N ILE A 8 -16.59 19.30 14.87
CA ILE A 8 -16.94 19.02 13.46
C ILE A 8 -16.83 17.52 13.17
N ARG A 9 -15.85 16.84 13.75
CA ARG A 9 -15.67 15.38 13.61
C ARG A 9 -16.84 14.56 14.14
N ARG A 10 -17.59 15.10 15.12
CA ARG A 10 -18.80 14.46 15.69
C ARG A 10 -20.06 14.64 14.83
N LEU A 11 -20.09 15.61 13.93
CA LEU A 11 -21.26 15.90 13.09
C LEU A 11 -21.24 15.18 11.74
N PHE A 12 -20.08 14.74 11.27
CA PHE A 12 -19.91 14.06 9.97
C PHE A 12 -19.11 12.75 10.06
N GLY A 13 -18.62 12.38 11.23
CA GLY A 13 -17.84 11.17 11.46
C GLY A 13 -18.73 10.05 11.98
N GLY A 14 -19.11 9.10 11.14
CA GLY A 14 -19.27 7.74 11.63
C GLY A 14 -17.96 7.35 12.34
N GLU A 15 -18.05 6.68 13.50
CA GLU A 15 -16.87 6.10 14.15
C GLU A 15 -16.05 5.33 13.11
N PRO A 16 -14.70 5.35 13.17
CA PRO A 16 -13.92 4.48 12.31
C PRO A 16 -14.42 3.06 12.58
N SER A 17 -15.08 2.50 11.58
CA SER A 17 -15.58 1.14 11.63
C SER A 17 -14.38 0.27 12.01
N LYS A 18 -14.41 -0.34 13.20
CA LYS A 18 -13.41 -1.34 13.59
C LYS A 18 -13.39 -2.34 12.46
N SER A 19 -12.25 -2.47 11.79
CA SER A 19 -12.11 -3.41 10.70
C SER A 19 -12.57 -4.78 11.22
N THR A 20 -13.56 -5.34 10.60
CA THR A 20 -14.12 -6.64 10.95
C THR A 20 -13.24 -7.81 10.47
N TYR A 21 -12.07 -7.48 9.87
CA TYR A 21 -11.16 -8.49 9.34
C TYR A 21 -10.48 -9.29 10.45
N LYS A 22 -10.53 -10.61 10.32
CA LYS A 22 -9.71 -11.51 11.11
C LYS A 22 -8.29 -11.48 10.55
N THR A 23 -7.34 -10.92 11.32
CA THR A 23 -5.96 -10.73 10.87
C THR A 23 -5.02 -11.75 11.50
N ALA A 24 -4.21 -12.41 10.67
CA ALA A 24 -3.13 -13.31 11.11
C ALA A 24 -1.97 -12.51 11.73
N GLU A 25 -1.28 -13.08 12.72
CA GLU A 25 -0.13 -12.41 13.36
C GLU A 25 1.00 -12.11 12.36
N VAL A 26 1.29 -13.03 11.44
CA VAL A 26 2.30 -12.81 10.41
C VAL A 26 1.98 -11.59 9.55
N TYR A 27 0.71 -11.40 9.20
CA TYR A 27 0.24 -10.23 8.47
C TYR A 27 0.51 -8.94 9.24
N LYS A 28 0.14 -8.89 10.51
CA LYS A 28 0.33 -7.70 11.36
C LYS A 28 1.82 -7.33 11.45
N ASN A 29 2.69 -8.32 11.60
CA ASN A 29 4.13 -8.13 11.71
C ASN A 29 4.73 -7.60 10.39
N LEU A 30 4.39 -8.21 9.25
CA LEU A 30 4.86 -7.75 7.94
C LEU A 30 4.38 -6.33 7.62
N ARG A 31 3.10 -6.06 7.89
CA ARG A 31 2.50 -4.75 7.69
C ARG A 31 3.17 -3.68 8.56
N LYS A 32 3.41 -3.99 9.82
CA LYS A 32 4.12 -3.08 10.72
C LYS A 32 5.53 -2.76 10.22
N GLN A 33 6.29 -3.78 9.84
CA GLN A 33 7.66 -3.60 9.35
C GLN A 33 7.73 -2.67 8.14
N ILE A 34 6.82 -2.82 7.17
CA ILE A 34 6.85 -1.97 5.98
C ILE A 34 6.40 -0.54 6.28
N LEU A 35 5.40 -0.34 7.13
CA LEU A 35 4.91 1.00 7.47
C LEU A 35 5.90 1.79 8.35
N GLU A 36 6.79 1.11 9.06
CA GLU A 36 7.86 1.68 9.88
C GLU A 36 9.22 1.68 9.16
N LEU A 37 9.26 1.38 7.85
CA LEU A 37 10.49 1.30 7.05
C LEU A 37 11.26 2.62 7.06
N LYS A 38 12.57 2.52 7.30
CA LYS A 38 13.49 3.67 7.31
C LYS A 38 14.57 3.54 6.24
N PRO A 39 15.10 4.68 5.74
CA PRO A 39 16.13 4.66 4.69
C PRO A 39 17.34 3.79 5.04
N GLU A 40 17.78 3.81 6.30
CA GLU A 40 18.96 3.09 6.76
C GLU A 40 18.85 1.58 6.57
N GLN A 41 17.62 1.05 6.64
CA GLN A 41 17.35 -0.40 6.45
C GLN A 41 17.53 -0.85 5.01
N LEU A 42 17.50 0.08 4.07
CA LEU A 42 17.65 -0.18 2.63
C LEU A 42 19.05 0.19 2.11
N GLY A 43 19.94 0.72 2.96
CA GLY A 43 21.16 1.36 2.49
C GLY A 43 20.89 2.53 1.53
N ALA A 44 19.65 3.03 1.53
CA ALA A 44 19.21 4.11 0.68
C ALA A 44 19.64 5.46 1.25
N SER A 45 19.83 6.43 0.38
CA SER A 45 20.06 7.81 0.80
C SER A 45 18.77 8.43 1.32
N ALA A 46 18.87 9.26 2.36
CA ALA A 46 17.76 10.09 2.84
C ALA A 46 17.25 11.10 1.79
N THR A 47 17.91 11.19 0.63
CA THR A 47 17.51 12.04 -0.50
C THR A 47 16.51 11.39 -1.43
N GLU A 48 16.26 10.07 -1.31
CA GLU A 48 15.27 9.39 -2.13
C GLU A 48 13.86 9.94 -1.86
N ALA A 49 13.11 10.20 -2.93
CA ALA A 49 11.79 10.81 -2.80
C ALA A 49 10.76 9.84 -2.22
N VAL A 50 10.83 8.55 -2.58
CA VAL A 50 9.95 7.47 -2.14
C VAL A 50 10.80 6.23 -1.87
N LEU A 51 10.58 5.60 -0.71
CA LEU A 51 11.25 4.37 -0.29
C LEU A 51 10.43 3.14 -0.66
N ALA A 52 9.11 3.23 -0.47
CA ALA A 52 8.20 2.13 -0.74
C ALA A 52 6.78 2.63 -1.00
N VAL A 53 6.01 1.77 -1.66
CA VAL A 53 4.57 1.91 -1.85
C VAL A 53 3.88 0.70 -1.26
N VAL A 54 2.86 0.94 -0.45
CA VAL A 54 1.93 -0.08 0.02
C VAL A 54 0.56 0.23 -0.57
N MET A 55 -0.05 -0.74 -1.23
CA MET A 55 -1.42 -0.65 -1.71
C MET A 55 -2.26 -1.74 -1.03
N GLU A 56 -3.28 -1.33 -0.31
CA GLU A 56 -4.16 -2.23 0.42
C GLU A 56 -5.58 -2.14 -0.14
N THR A 57 -6.13 -3.26 -0.61
CA THR A 57 -7.51 -3.34 -1.10
C THR A 57 -8.34 -4.21 -0.18
N GLY A 58 -9.46 -3.67 0.29
CA GLY A 58 -10.41 -4.36 1.14
C GLY A 58 -11.38 -5.22 0.32
N PHE A 59 -11.47 -6.50 0.66
CA PHE A 59 -12.46 -7.46 0.18
C PHE A 59 -13.40 -7.86 1.33
N PRO A 60 -14.50 -8.59 1.07
CA PRO A 60 -15.46 -8.92 2.13
C PRO A 60 -14.84 -9.63 3.35
N GLU A 61 -13.84 -10.51 3.13
CA GLU A 61 -13.27 -11.37 4.18
C GLU A 61 -11.80 -11.07 4.51
N ALA A 62 -11.11 -10.32 3.67
CA ALA A 62 -9.68 -10.07 3.82
C ALA A 62 -9.24 -8.76 3.16
N VAL A 63 -8.06 -8.31 3.54
CA VAL A 63 -7.34 -7.25 2.85
C VAL A 63 -6.19 -7.86 2.07
N ALA A 64 -6.04 -7.49 0.80
CA ALA A 64 -4.85 -7.77 0.02
C ALA A 64 -3.88 -6.59 0.15
N THR A 65 -2.65 -6.86 0.54
CA THR A 65 -1.59 -5.86 0.70
C THR A 65 -0.46 -6.13 -0.27
N LEU A 66 -0.31 -5.24 -1.25
CA LEU A 66 0.85 -5.20 -2.15
C LEU A 66 1.90 -4.27 -1.56
N VAL A 67 3.14 -4.73 -1.57
CA VAL A 67 4.32 -3.95 -1.19
C VAL A 67 5.29 -3.89 -2.37
N ALA A 68 5.74 -2.68 -2.69
CA ALA A 68 6.83 -2.44 -3.64
C ALA A 68 7.88 -1.54 -2.97
N ILE A 69 9.15 -1.94 -3.01
CA ILE A 69 10.26 -1.21 -2.37
C ILE A 69 11.23 -0.73 -3.46
N ILE A 70 11.93 0.36 -3.19
CA ILE A 70 12.85 1.02 -4.13
C ILE A 70 13.99 0.10 -4.63
N ASP A 71 14.38 -0.89 -3.84
CA ASP A 71 15.38 -1.89 -4.23
C ASP A 71 14.84 -2.95 -5.20
N GLY A 72 13.54 -2.89 -5.52
CA GLY A 72 12.84 -3.85 -6.37
C GLY A 72 12.21 -5.00 -5.61
N SER A 73 12.34 -5.05 -4.29
CA SER A 73 11.63 -6.03 -3.47
C SER A 73 10.13 -5.86 -3.62
N ALA A 74 9.41 -6.98 -3.74
CA ALA A 74 7.97 -7.00 -3.87
C ALA A 74 7.34 -8.17 -3.13
N SER A 75 6.19 -7.92 -2.51
CA SER A 75 5.40 -8.94 -1.82
C SER A 75 3.90 -8.63 -1.96
N LEU A 76 3.10 -9.68 -2.03
CA LEU A 76 1.65 -9.61 -1.97
C LEU A 76 1.18 -10.57 -0.89
N TYR A 77 0.51 -10.10 0.14
CA TYR A 77 0.02 -10.94 1.22
C TYR A 77 -1.38 -10.53 1.67
N PHE A 78 -2.08 -11.47 2.29
CA PHE A 78 -3.48 -11.31 2.70
C PHE A 78 -3.61 -11.25 4.21
N SER A 79 -4.56 -10.46 4.69
CA SER A 79 -4.78 -10.26 6.13
C SER A 79 -5.14 -11.55 6.88
N ASN A 80 -5.75 -12.52 6.23
CA ASN A 80 -6.11 -13.83 6.78
C ASN A 80 -4.97 -14.87 6.67
N GLY A 81 -3.82 -14.50 6.13
CA GLY A 81 -2.64 -15.35 5.94
C GLY A 81 -2.42 -15.74 4.48
N GLY A 82 -1.18 -16.17 4.18
CA GLY A 82 -0.77 -16.53 2.83
C GLY A 82 -0.36 -15.33 1.98
N GLY A 83 0.17 -15.63 0.79
CA GLY A 83 0.65 -14.63 -0.16
C GLY A 83 1.88 -15.05 -0.93
N ILE A 84 2.47 -14.11 -1.65
CA ILE A 84 3.72 -14.23 -2.41
C ILE A 84 4.75 -13.30 -1.75
N ILE A 85 5.78 -13.85 -1.14
CA ILE A 85 6.85 -13.10 -0.50
C ILE A 85 8.13 -13.25 -1.34
N GLY A 86 8.91 -12.17 -1.45
CA GLY A 86 10.20 -12.20 -2.16
C GLY A 86 10.06 -12.27 -3.69
N ALA A 87 8.95 -11.84 -4.26
CA ALA A 87 8.75 -11.84 -5.71
C ALA A 87 9.80 -11.00 -6.46
N GLY A 88 10.38 -10.00 -5.80
CA GLY A 88 11.43 -9.14 -6.34
C GLY A 88 12.77 -9.84 -6.63
N GLU A 89 12.92 -11.12 -6.25
CA GLU A 89 14.06 -11.94 -6.68
C GLU A 89 14.01 -12.27 -8.18
N SER A 90 12.84 -12.17 -8.80
CA SER A 90 12.63 -12.39 -10.23
C SER A 90 12.68 -11.06 -10.99
N PRO A 91 13.32 -11.03 -12.21
CA PRO A 91 13.58 -9.78 -12.93
C PRO A 91 12.33 -8.96 -13.28
N GLU A 92 11.26 -9.60 -13.71
CA GLU A 92 10.04 -8.92 -14.13
C GLU A 92 9.31 -8.26 -12.96
N PRO A 93 9.00 -8.94 -11.83
CA PRO A 93 8.46 -8.31 -10.65
C PRO A 93 9.37 -7.22 -10.06
N ASN A 94 10.69 -7.44 -10.05
CA ASN A 94 11.66 -6.44 -9.57
C ASN A 94 11.56 -5.14 -10.37
N ALA A 95 11.62 -5.25 -11.71
CA ALA A 95 11.52 -4.08 -12.59
C ALA A 95 10.16 -3.37 -12.44
N ALA A 96 9.06 -4.13 -12.29
CA ALA A 96 7.73 -3.57 -12.07
C ALA A 96 7.62 -2.85 -10.72
N ALA A 97 8.18 -3.41 -9.64
CA ALA A 97 8.21 -2.77 -8.32
C ALA A 97 8.95 -1.43 -8.35
N ARG A 98 10.13 -1.39 -8.98
CA ARG A 98 10.91 -0.14 -9.15
C ARG A 98 10.12 0.91 -9.91
N ARG A 99 9.38 0.53 -10.96
CA ARG A 99 8.53 1.48 -11.71
C ARG A 99 7.39 2.03 -10.85
N VAL A 100 6.73 1.20 -10.03
CA VAL A 100 5.69 1.63 -9.10
C VAL A 100 6.24 2.66 -8.12
N VAL A 101 7.38 2.38 -7.49
CA VAL A 101 8.00 3.29 -6.52
C VAL A 101 8.43 4.61 -7.17
N ALA A 102 9.08 4.55 -8.33
CA ALA A 102 9.49 5.75 -9.06
C ALA A 102 8.29 6.63 -9.45
N LYS A 103 7.21 6.00 -9.92
CA LYS A 103 5.98 6.70 -10.32
C LYS A 103 5.26 7.33 -9.12
N ALA A 104 5.31 6.71 -7.96
CA ALA A 104 4.60 7.17 -6.76
C ALA A 104 4.99 8.59 -6.32
N ALA A 105 6.22 9.03 -6.64
CA ALA A 105 6.67 10.39 -6.34
C ALA A 105 5.75 11.47 -6.95
N GLU A 106 5.17 11.22 -8.12
CA GLU A 106 4.26 12.16 -8.80
C GLU A 106 2.91 12.30 -8.07
N PHE A 107 2.52 11.28 -7.29
CA PHE A 107 1.24 11.24 -6.59
C PHE A 107 1.32 11.70 -5.13
N ARG A 108 2.50 11.97 -4.60
CA ARG A 108 2.66 12.39 -3.20
C ARG A 108 1.82 13.62 -2.86
N ALA A 109 1.72 14.58 -3.76
CA ALA A 109 0.90 15.78 -3.58
C ALA A 109 -0.62 15.49 -3.53
N ALA A 110 -1.05 14.31 -3.98
CA ALA A 110 -2.43 13.83 -3.90
C ALA A 110 -2.73 13.10 -2.59
N CYS A 111 -1.73 12.93 -1.73
CA CYS A 111 -1.80 12.19 -0.49
C CYS A 111 -1.62 13.13 0.71
N THR A 112 -2.10 12.70 1.87
CA THR A 112 -1.99 13.44 3.14
C THR A 112 -0.98 12.74 4.05
N LEU A 113 -0.09 13.52 4.67
CA LEU A 113 0.83 13.00 5.68
C LEU A 113 0.02 12.40 6.84
N THR A 114 0.37 11.20 7.26
CA THR A 114 -0.37 10.47 8.30
C THR A 114 0.57 9.65 9.20
N ASN A 115 0.13 9.44 10.42
CA ASN A 115 0.67 8.46 11.37
C ASN A 115 -0.39 7.41 11.77
N GLU A 116 -1.56 7.44 11.11
CA GLU A 116 -2.64 6.48 11.30
C GLU A 116 -2.74 5.55 10.09
N PHE A 117 -2.82 4.25 10.33
CA PHE A 117 -2.79 3.22 9.30
C PHE A 117 -4.00 2.28 9.43
N PRO A 118 -5.23 2.79 9.24
CA PRO A 118 -6.42 1.93 9.25
C PRO A 118 -6.38 0.95 8.08
N LEU A 119 -7.04 -0.20 8.23
CA LEU A 119 -7.30 -1.09 7.11
C LEU A 119 -8.43 -0.54 6.25
N PRO A 120 -8.37 -0.68 4.92
CA PRO A 120 -9.43 -0.22 4.03
C PRO A 120 -10.72 -1.01 4.25
N GLN A 121 -11.85 -0.37 4.04
CA GLN A 121 -13.14 -1.06 4.00
C GLN A 121 -13.26 -1.89 2.71
N ASN A 122 -14.21 -2.84 2.71
CA ASN A 122 -14.55 -3.59 1.50
C ASN A 122 -14.87 -2.64 0.32
N GLY A 123 -14.29 -2.91 -0.84
CA GLY A 123 -14.43 -2.10 -2.05
C GLY A 123 -13.65 -0.78 -2.04
N HIS A 124 -12.76 -0.57 -1.07
CA HIS A 124 -11.86 0.58 -1.02
C HIS A 124 -10.41 0.14 -1.13
N THR A 125 -9.60 0.99 -1.73
CA THR A 125 -8.15 0.82 -1.80
C THR A 125 -7.47 1.99 -1.12
N GLN A 126 -6.54 1.66 -0.22
CA GLN A 126 -5.68 2.62 0.46
C GLN A 126 -4.25 2.52 -0.05
N PHE A 127 -3.64 3.68 -0.32
CA PHE A 127 -2.25 3.80 -0.67
C PHE A 127 -1.48 4.42 0.49
N PHE A 128 -0.30 3.88 0.78
CA PHE A 128 0.70 4.50 1.64
C PHE A 128 1.98 4.67 0.83
N ILE A 129 2.40 5.92 0.65
CA ILE A 129 3.67 6.29 0.02
C ILE A 129 4.65 6.59 1.15
N ILE A 130 5.63 5.73 1.33
CA ILE A 130 6.61 5.78 2.41
C ILE A 130 7.82 6.56 1.91
N THR A 131 8.17 7.61 2.65
CA THR A 131 9.27 8.51 2.33
C THR A 131 10.19 8.68 3.55
N PRO A 132 11.41 9.23 3.39
CA PRO A 132 12.27 9.57 4.53
C PRO A 132 11.61 10.55 5.53
N ASN A 133 10.64 11.34 5.06
CA ASN A 133 9.98 12.39 5.84
C ASN A 133 8.61 11.97 6.40
N GLY A 134 8.25 10.70 6.29
CA GLY A 134 6.98 10.18 6.79
C GLY A 134 6.16 9.44 5.74
N VAL A 135 4.98 9.01 6.12
CA VAL A 135 4.06 8.24 5.29
C VAL A 135 2.92 9.14 4.82
N PHE A 136 2.66 9.10 3.51
CA PHE A 136 1.57 9.84 2.88
C PHE A 136 0.49 8.86 2.43
N ALA A 137 -0.77 9.13 2.78
CA ALA A 137 -1.89 8.25 2.50
C ALA A 137 -2.94 8.87 1.59
N SER A 138 -3.57 8.02 0.78
CA SER A 138 -4.76 8.35 -0.02
C SER A 138 -5.64 7.12 -0.09
N GLU A 139 -6.95 7.31 0.04
CA GLU A 139 -7.96 6.26 -0.08
C GLU A 139 -8.95 6.61 -1.18
N ALA A 140 -9.42 5.61 -1.92
CA ALA A 140 -10.47 5.75 -2.91
C ALA A 140 -11.26 4.46 -3.08
N LYS A 141 -12.46 4.56 -3.65
CA LYS A 141 -13.22 3.38 -4.08
C LYS A 141 -12.46 2.65 -5.19
N GLU A 142 -12.35 1.33 -5.06
CA GLU A 142 -11.70 0.48 -6.06
C GLU A 142 -12.30 0.68 -7.46
N ASP A 143 -13.64 0.81 -7.54
CA ASP A 143 -14.35 1.06 -8.80
C ASP A 143 -13.94 2.38 -9.46
N ASP A 144 -13.73 3.45 -8.69
CA ASP A 144 -13.27 4.73 -9.23
C ASP A 144 -11.83 4.66 -9.72
N LEU A 145 -10.98 3.92 -9.00
CA LEU A 145 -9.59 3.67 -9.39
C LEU A 145 -9.52 2.85 -10.69
N GLY A 146 -10.26 1.74 -10.75
CA GLY A 146 -10.27 0.84 -11.90
C GLY A 146 -10.79 1.49 -13.17
N ASN A 147 -11.76 2.40 -13.05
CA ASN A 147 -12.36 3.12 -14.18
C ASN A 147 -11.68 4.46 -14.54
N GLY A 148 -10.53 4.76 -13.95
CA GLY A 148 -9.78 5.99 -14.26
C GLY A 148 -10.43 7.28 -13.76
N ARG A 149 -11.36 7.20 -12.80
CA ARG A 149 -12.09 8.34 -12.26
C ARG A 149 -11.43 8.99 -11.04
N HIS A 150 -10.28 8.47 -10.62
CA HIS A 150 -9.54 9.01 -9.48
C HIS A 150 -8.09 9.34 -9.86
N ARG A 151 -7.52 10.38 -9.24
CA ARG A 151 -6.13 10.81 -9.52
C ARG A 151 -5.08 9.73 -9.26
N MET A 152 -5.35 8.79 -8.36
CA MET A 152 -4.46 7.66 -8.07
C MET A 152 -4.62 6.48 -9.06
N SER A 153 -5.56 6.54 -10.02
CA SER A 153 -5.81 5.45 -10.97
C SER A 153 -4.56 4.99 -11.75
N PRO A 154 -3.67 5.88 -12.23
CA PRO A 154 -2.47 5.42 -12.91
C PRO A 154 -1.55 4.59 -12.01
N LEU A 155 -1.39 4.98 -10.74
CA LEU A 155 -0.60 4.20 -9.77
C LEU A 155 -1.27 2.88 -9.43
N PHE A 156 -2.62 2.87 -9.32
CA PHE A 156 -3.41 1.67 -9.13
C PHE A 156 -3.18 0.65 -10.24
N HIS A 157 -3.25 1.08 -11.50
CA HIS A 157 -3.04 0.18 -12.65
C HIS A 157 -1.60 -0.34 -12.70
N MET A 158 -0.60 0.48 -12.39
CA MET A 158 0.79 0.02 -12.32
C MET A 158 1.02 -1.00 -11.20
N ALA A 159 0.36 -0.80 -10.05
CA ALA A 159 0.41 -1.76 -8.95
C ALA A 159 -0.25 -3.10 -9.33
N HIS A 160 -1.36 -3.08 -10.06
CA HIS A 160 -2.00 -4.28 -10.59
C HIS A 160 -1.15 -4.99 -11.64
N GLU A 161 -0.40 -4.25 -12.47
CA GLU A 161 0.59 -4.84 -13.38
C GLU A 161 1.68 -5.59 -12.58
N LEU A 162 2.18 -5.01 -11.49
CA LEU A 162 3.12 -5.70 -10.61
C LEU A 162 2.53 -7.00 -10.06
N ILE A 163 1.28 -6.98 -9.58
CA ILE A 163 0.59 -8.19 -9.11
C ILE A 163 0.53 -9.25 -10.22
N THR A 164 0.24 -8.83 -11.44
CA THR A 164 0.20 -9.74 -12.61
C THR A 164 1.56 -10.38 -12.84
N GLN A 165 2.66 -9.61 -12.83
CA GLN A 165 4.01 -10.14 -12.99
C GLN A 165 4.40 -11.12 -11.88
N MET A 166 4.00 -10.82 -10.63
CA MET A 166 4.23 -11.70 -9.49
C MET A 166 3.53 -13.05 -9.65
N ARG A 167 2.26 -13.03 -10.06
CA ARG A 167 1.46 -14.25 -10.29
C ARG A 167 2.02 -15.10 -11.42
N LEU A 168 2.32 -14.49 -12.57
CA LEU A 168 2.92 -15.18 -13.72
C LEU A 168 4.25 -15.84 -13.38
N THR A 169 5.05 -15.17 -12.54
CA THR A 169 6.33 -15.71 -12.08
C THR A 169 6.15 -16.91 -11.14
N GLU A 170 5.18 -16.83 -10.22
CA GLU A 170 4.86 -17.95 -9.33
C GLU A 170 4.32 -19.16 -10.09
N ASP A 171 3.48 -18.95 -11.10
CA ASP A 171 2.94 -20.02 -11.91
C ASP A 171 4.06 -20.73 -12.72
N LYS A 172 5.05 -19.99 -13.22
CA LYS A 172 6.23 -20.56 -13.89
C LYS A 172 7.10 -21.41 -12.95
N LYS A 173 7.22 -21.04 -11.67
CA LYS A 173 8.00 -21.80 -10.69
C LYS A 173 7.34 -23.12 -10.29
N LYS A 174 6.02 -23.26 -10.49
CA LYS A 174 5.24 -24.46 -10.15
C LYS A 174 5.06 -25.42 -11.32
N ALA A 175 5.37 -24.98 -12.53
CA ALA A 175 5.28 -25.79 -13.76
C ALA A 175 6.56 -26.58 -14.00
#